data_70fd929608073d434e51b2c6461e3533
#
_entry.id   70fd929608073d434e51b2c6461e3533
#
_cell.length_a   1.000
_cell.length_b   1.000
_cell.length_c   1.000
_cell.angle_alpha   90.00
_cell.angle_beta   90.00
_cell.angle_gamma   90.00
#
_symmetry.space_group_name_H-M   'P 1'
#
loop_
_entity.id
_entity.type
_entity.pdbx_description
1 polymer ?
#
loop_
_entity_poly.entity_id
_entity_poly.type
_entity_poly.pdbx_seq_one_letter_code
_entity_poly.pdbx_strand_id
1 'polypeptide(L)'
;MAYIEFKNVSKIYGEKESKVIALNDTSFSIDKGELVVILGPSGAGKTTALNILGGMDKVTSGQVIIDGKDITKYSNKELIKYRRNDIGFVFQFYNLVQNLTAKENVELATEICKKHLSPVETLKAVGLDHRLNNFPSQLSGGEQQRVAIARAVAKSPKILLADEPTGALDDETGKQILKVLEKLARKDKMTVIIITHNSAIAPIADKIIRFKNGKAENVTINKHPQKVEDINW
;
A
#
# COMPACT_ATOMS: atom_id res chain seq x y z
N MET A 1 -18.26 -4.50 -11.94
CA MET A 1 -16.94 -5.09 -12.35
C MET A 1 -15.94 -4.73 -11.27
N ALA A 2 -15.13 -5.69 -10.83
CA ALA A 2 -14.08 -5.43 -9.86
C ALA A 2 -13.10 -4.37 -10.39
N TYR A 3 -12.56 -3.56 -9.48
CA TYR A 3 -11.61 -2.50 -9.82
C TYR A 3 -10.20 -3.05 -10.03
N ILE A 4 -9.83 -4.05 -9.22
CA ILE A 4 -8.57 -4.79 -9.31
C ILE A 4 -8.89 -6.26 -9.44
N GLU A 5 -8.29 -6.97 -10.41
CA GLU A 5 -8.45 -8.40 -10.58
C GLU A 5 -7.08 -9.06 -10.82
N PHE A 6 -6.74 -10.02 -9.96
CA PHE A 6 -5.69 -10.99 -10.21
C PHE A 6 -6.33 -12.24 -10.83
N LYS A 7 -5.83 -12.68 -11.98
CA LYS A 7 -6.34 -13.87 -12.70
C LYS A 7 -5.20 -14.86 -12.94
N ASN A 8 -5.20 -15.93 -12.17
CA ASN A 8 -4.23 -17.04 -12.27
C ASN A 8 -2.77 -16.56 -12.29
N VAL A 9 -2.46 -15.58 -11.42
CA VAL A 9 -1.15 -14.93 -11.37
C VAL A 9 -0.13 -15.83 -10.73
N SER A 10 0.97 -16.09 -11.44
CA SER A 10 2.13 -16.77 -10.93
C SER A 10 3.37 -15.91 -11.05
N LYS A 11 4.25 -16.01 -10.05
CA LYS A 11 5.56 -15.36 -10.03
C LYS A 11 6.61 -16.33 -9.55
N ILE A 12 7.62 -16.48 -10.37
CA ILE A 12 8.75 -17.38 -10.12
C ILE A 12 10.02 -16.52 -10.23
N TYR A 13 10.87 -16.62 -9.21
CA TYR A 13 12.21 -16.03 -9.20
C TYR A 13 13.26 -17.13 -9.37
N GLY A 14 14.42 -16.75 -9.89
CA GLY A 14 15.55 -17.65 -10.11
C GLY A 14 15.34 -18.65 -11.25
N GLU A 15 16.37 -19.42 -11.51
CA GLU A 15 16.42 -20.46 -12.56
C GLU A 15 16.93 -21.77 -11.98
N LYS A 16 16.54 -22.89 -12.62
CA LYS A 16 16.97 -24.26 -12.27
C LYS A 16 16.77 -24.56 -10.77
N GLU A 17 17.85 -24.87 -10.04
CA GLU A 17 17.82 -25.28 -8.62
C GLU A 17 17.50 -24.14 -7.64
N SER A 18 17.72 -22.88 -8.06
CA SER A 18 17.40 -21.69 -7.24
C SER A 18 15.96 -21.16 -7.42
N LYS A 19 15.11 -21.93 -8.08
CA LYS A 19 13.73 -21.55 -8.39
C LYS A 19 12.87 -21.40 -7.14
N VAL A 20 12.33 -20.19 -6.92
CA VAL A 20 11.38 -19.88 -5.84
C VAL A 20 10.04 -19.47 -6.44
N ILE A 21 8.98 -20.21 -6.10
CA ILE A 21 7.61 -19.85 -6.49
C ILE A 21 7.04 -18.91 -5.44
N ALA A 22 7.04 -17.61 -5.74
CA ALA A 22 6.54 -16.58 -4.83
C ALA A 22 5.02 -16.40 -4.92
N LEU A 23 4.44 -16.54 -6.13
CA LEU A 23 2.99 -16.64 -6.34
C LEU A 23 2.70 -17.86 -7.20
N ASN A 24 1.63 -18.57 -6.85
CA ASN A 24 1.24 -19.82 -7.48
C ASN A 24 -0.26 -19.79 -7.81
N ASP A 25 -0.59 -19.48 -9.06
CA ASP A 25 -1.97 -19.49 -9.55
C ASP A 25 -2.95 -18.69 -8.66
N THR A 26 -2.53 -17.47 -8.31
CA THR A 26 -3.22 -16.62 -7.34
C THR A 26 -4.29 -15.79 -8.02
N SER A 27 -5.54 -15.90 -7.53
CA SER A 27 -6.68 -15.16 -8.05
C SER A 27 -7.47 -14.51 -6.92
N PHE A 28 -7.77 -13.22 -7.06
CA PHE A 28 -8.66 -12.46 -6.17
C PHE A 28 -9.11 -11.16 -6.84
N SER A 29 -10.09 -10.50 -6.24
CA SER A 29 -10.58 -9.22 -6.73
C SER A 29 -10.81 -8.23 -5.60
N ILE A 30 -10.67 -6.93 -5.92
CA ILE A 30 -10.88 -5.80 -5.00
C ILE A 30 -11.77 -4.78 -5.71
N ASP A 31 -12.75 -4.23 -4.99
CA ASP A 31 -13.61 -3.19 -5.51
C ASP A 31 -13.04 -1.80 -5.24
N LYS A 32 -13.50 -0.81 -5.97
CA LYS A 32 -13.01 0.56 -5.87
C LYS A 32 -13.39 1.18 -4.53
N GLY A 33 -12.41 1.81 -3.86
CA GLY A 33 -12.62 2.49 -2.60
C GLY A 33 -12.68 1.56 -1.38
N GLU A 34 -12.40 0.26 -1.54
CA GLU A 34 -12.29 -0.67 -0.41
C GLU A 34 -10.99 -0.43 0.38
N LEU A 35 -11.09 -0.60 1.70
CA LEU A 35 -9.97 -0.87 2.59
C LEU A 35 -9.76 -2.38 2.65
N VAL A 36 -8.67 -2.87 2.09
CA VAL A 36 -8.35 -4.30 2.02
C VAL A 36 -7.16 -4.62 2.90
N VAL A 37 -7.26 -5.70 3.66
CA VAL A 37 -6.13 -6.25 4.43
C VAL A 37 -5.74 -7.61 3.84
N ILE A 38 -4.48 -7.73 3.43
CA ILE A 38 -3.87 -8.97 2.98
C ILE A 38 -3.03 -9.53 4.13
N LEU A 39 -3.48 -10.66 4.66
CA LEU A 39 -2.86 -11.35 5.79
C LEU A 39 -2.07 -12.58 5.35
N GLY A 40 -1.04 -12.91 6.09
CA GLY A 40 -0.32 -14.17 5.93
C GLY A 40 1.06 -14.13 6.61
N PRO A 41 1.69 -15.29 6.83
CA PRO A 41 3.02 -15.36 7.40
C PRO A 41 4.08 -14.71 6.50
N SER A 42 5.28 -14.49 7.05
CA SER A 42 6.42 -14.06 6.23
C SER A 42 6.71 -15.08 5.13
N GLY A 43 7.07 -14.62 3.94
CA GLY A 43 7.30 -15.50 2.78
C GLY A 43 6.02 -16.00 2.07
N ALA A 44 4.82 -15.65 2.51
CA ALA A 44 3.56 -16.10 1.88
C ALA A 44 3.29 -15.53 0.48
N GLY A 45 4.13 -14.59 -0.02
CA GLY A 45 3.96 -13.96 -1.34
C GLY A 45 3.26 -12.59 -1.31
N LYS A 46 2.90 -12.06 -0.13
CA LYS A 46 2.17 -10.78 0.01
C LYS A 46 2.90 -9.61 -0.63
N THR A 47 4.16 -9.37 -0.28
CA THR A 47 4.99 -8.29 -0.84
C THR A 47 5.20 -8.46 -2.35
N THR A 48 5.32 -9.71 -2.84
CA THR A 48 5.38 -9.99 -4.27
C THR A 48 4.10 -9.57 -4.99
N ALA A 49 2.93 -9.93 -4.44
CA ALA A 49 1.65 -9.51 -4.99
C ALA A 49 1.50 -7.98 -4.99
N LEU A 50 1.93 -7.30 -3.90
CA LEU A 50 1.92 -5.85 -3.79
C LEU A 50 2.85 -5.19 -4.83
N ASN A 51 4.05 -5.73 -5.03
CA ASN A 51 5.01 -5.22 -6.02
C ASN A 51 4.50 -5.36 -7.45
N ILE A 52 3.84 -6.49 -7.77
CA ILE A 52 3.21 -6.69 -9.07
C ILE A 52 2.05 -5.70 -9.25
N LEU A 53 1.18 -5.58 -8.26
CA LEU A 53 0.07 -4.63 -8.27
C LEU A 53 0.55 -3.19 -8.44
N GLY A 54 1.64 -2.84 -7.78
CA GLY A 54 2.27 -1.54 -7.90
C GLY A 54 3.09 -1.34 -9.17
N GLY A 55 3.20 -2.34 -10.04
CA GLY A 55 3.98 -2.26 -11.28
C GLY A 55 5.49 -2.15 -11.04
N MET A 56 5.99 -2.59 -9.88
CA MET A 56 7.42 -2.67 -9.58
C MET A 56 8.04 -3.99 -10.03
N ASP A 57 7.21 -5.02 -10.16
CA ASP A 57 7.61 -6.33 -10.67
C ASP A 57 6.63 -6.84 -11.73
N LYS A 58 7.07 -7.82 -12.53
CA LYS A 58 6.26 -8.44 -13.58
C LYS A 58 5.85 -9.85 -13.21
N VAL A 59 4.69 -10.27 -13.66
CA VAL A 59 4.23 -11.66 -13.52
C VAL A 59 5.07 -12.61 -14.37
N THR A 60 5.16 -13.87 -13.97
CA THR A 60 5.66 -14.95 -14.84
C THR A 60 4.54 -15.45 -15.76
N SER A 61 3.31 -15.53 -15.23
CA SER A 61 2.10 -15.87 -15.99
C SER A 61 0.86 -15.30 -15.32
N GLY A 62 -0.28 -15.34 -16.01
CA GLY A 62 -1.54 -14.78 -15.54
C GLY A 62 -1.70 -13.31 -15.92
N GLN A 63 -2.73 -12.67 -15.36
CA GLN A 63 -3.11 -11.29 -15.68
C GLN A 63 -3.43 -10.50 -14.41
N VAL A 64 -3.08 -9.21 -14.42
CA VAL A 64 -3.51 -8.22 -13.42
C VAL A 64 -4.25 -7.10 -14.13
N ILE A 65 -5.54 -6.99 -13.86
CA ILE A 65 -6.42 -6.01 -14.48
C ILE A 65 -6.76 -4.94 -13.45
N ILE A 66 -6.58 -3.66 -13.80
CA ILE A 66 -6.89 -2.51 -12.97
C ILE A 66 -7.70 -1.51 -13.79
N ASP A 67 -8.87 -1.17 -13.30
CA ASP A 67 -9.80 -0.26 -13.98
C ASP A 67 -10.03 -0.70 -15.46
N GLY A 68 -10.20 -2.03 -15.66
CA GLY A 68 -10.40 -2.66 -16.96
C GLY A 68 -9.15 -2.78 -17.84
N LYS A 69 -7.97 -2.36 -17.38
CA LYS A 69 -6.71 -2.40 -18.12
C LYS A 69 -5.78 -3.50 -17.60
N ASP A 70 -5.30 -4.33 -18.49
CA ASP A 70 -4.31 -5.38 -18.18
C ASP A 70 -2.90 -4.76 -18.06
N ILE A 71 -2.45 -4.52 -16.82
CA ILE A 71 -1.13 -3.93 -16.56
C ILE A 71 0.03 -4.89 -16.82
N THR A 72 -0.22 -6.19 -16.96
CA THR A 72 0.84 -7.17 -17.27
C THR A 72 1.40 -6.98 -18.67
N LYS A 73 0.64 -6.34 -19.56
CA LYS A 73 1.03 -5.99 -20.94
C LYS A 73 1.75 -4.65 -21.06
N TYR A 74 1.86 -3.90 -19.96
CA TYR A 74 2.49 -2.59 -19.99
C TYR A 74 3.98 -2.67 -20.26
N SER A 75 4.46 -1.82 -21.14
CA SER A 75 5.88 -1.53 -21.31
C SER A 75 6.46 -0.89 -20.04
N ASN A 76 7.77 -0.89 -19.90
CA ASN A 76 8.43 -0.22 -18.77
C ASN A 76 8.06 1.28 -18.68
N LYS A 77 7.88 1.95 -19.81
CA LYS A 77 7.46 3.37 -19.85
C LYS A 77 6.04 3.57 -19.33
N GLU A 78 5.13 2.66 -19.65
CA GLU A 78 3.75 2.68 -19.16
C GLU A 78 3.69 2.35 -17.67
N LEU A 79 4.49 1.39 -17.18
CA LEU A 79 4.60 1.08 -15.73
C LEU A 79 5.17 2.27 -14.95
N ILE A 80 6.14 3.01 -15.47
CA ILE A 80 6.64 4.25 -14.85
C ILE A 80 5.51 5.28 -14.74
N LYS A 81 4.72 5.48 -15.80
CA LYS A 81 3.58 6.40 -15.81
C LYS A 81 2.49 5.94 -14.82
N TYR A 82 2.20 4.65 -14.76
CA TYR A 82 1.26 4.04 -13.83
C TYR A 82 1.67 4.30 -12.37
N ARG A 83 2.92 3.97 -11.98
CA ARG A 83 3.44 4.23 -10.63
C ARG A 83 3.42 5.71 -10.26
N ARG A 84 3.73 6.57 -11.22
CA ARG A 84 3.75 8.02 -11.01
C ARG A 84 2.36 8.57 -10.66
N ASN A 85 1.34 8.16 -11.42
CA ASN A 85 0.03 8.81 -11.38
C ASN A 85 -1.02 8.06 -10.56
N ASP A 86 -0.97 6.73 -10.54
CA ASP A 86 -2.08 5.92 -10.02
C ASP A 86 -1.75 5.23 -8.69
N ILE A 87 -0.45 5.07 -8.34
CA ILE A 87 -0.02 4.30 -7.18
C ILE A 87 0.69 5.17 -6.14
N GLY A 88 0.24 5.08 -4.89
CA GLY A 88 0.99 5.51 -3.70
C GLY A 88 1.60 4.30 -2.99
N PHE A 89 2.86 4.41 -2.56
CA PHE A 89 3.53 3.37 -1.76
C PHE A 89 3.87 3.89 -0.38
N VAL A 90 3.57 3.07 0.63
CA VAL A 90 3.98 3.23 2.02
C VAL A 90 4.72 1.96 2.43
N PHE A 91 5.96 2.08 2.88
CA PHE A 91 6.82 0.96 3.24
C PHE A 91 6.99 0.87 4.77
N GLN A 92 7.36 -0.29 5.26
CA GLN A 92 7.66 -0.54 6.66
C GLN A 92 8.80 0.34 7.17
N PHE A 93 9.89 0.48 6.37
CA PHE A 93 10.98 1.41 6.64
C PHE A 93 10.73 2.69 5.84
N TYR A 94 10.17 3.67 6.40
CA TYR A 94 9.67 4.96 5.87
C TYR A 94 10.28 5.46 4.55
N ASN A 95 11.52 5.09 4.23
CA ASN A 95 12.28 5.45 3.02
C ASN A 95 12.30 6.96 2.76
N LEU A 96 12.44 7.74 3.83
CA LEU A 96 12.61 9.18 3.73
C LEU A 96 14.06 9.53 3.36
N VAL A 97 14.22 10.58 2.56
CA VAL A 97 15.52 11.16 2.24
C VAL A 97 15.99 11.94 3.47
N GLN A 98 17.08 11.51 4.10
CA GLN A 98 17.50 11.96 5.43
C GLN A 98 17.95 13.43 5.48
N ASN A 99 18.44 13.97 4.38
CA ASN A 99 18.89 15.36 4.25
C ASN A 99 17.82 16.31 3.68
N LEU A 100 16.56 15.86 3.61
CA LEU A 100 15.40 16.66 3.25
C LEU A 100 14.45 16.75 4.44
N THR A 101 13.83 17.90 4.62
CA THR A 101 12.78 18.12 5.61
C THR A 101 11.53 17.29 5.30
N ALA A 102 10.58 17.22 6.24
CA ALA A 102 9.30 16.56 6.02
C ALA A 102 8.58 17.13 4.78
N LYS A 103 8.55 18.45 4.64
CA LYS A 103 7.96 19.13 3.48
C LYS A 103 8.67 18.77 2.18
N GLU A 104 9.98 18.86 2.13
CA GLU A 104 10.79 18.55 0.95
C GLU A 104 10.68 17.07 0.54
N ASN A 105 10.58 16.13 1.51
CA ASN A 105 10.31 14.72 1.22
C ASN A 105 8.98 14.52 0.48
N VAL A 106 7.96 15.32 0.80
CA VAL A 106 6.67 15.27 0.10
C VAL A 106 6.76 15.99 -1.25
N GLU A 107 7.41 17.15 -1.32
CA GLU A 107 7.64 17.91 -2.56
C GLU A 107 8.33 17.08 -3.63
N LEU A 108 9.36 16.31 -3.26
CA LEU A 108 10.09 15.43 -4.17
C LEU A 108 9.16 14.48 -4.95
N ALA A 109 8.09 13.99 -4.32
CA ALA A 109 7.13 13.11 -4.97
C ALA A 109 6.17 13.88 -5.88
N THR A 110 5.89 15.15 -5.59
CA THR A 110 4.96 15.97 -6.38
C THR A 110 5.60 16.59 -7.62
N GLU A 111 6.91 16.85 -7.59
CA GLU A 111 7.68 17.40 -8.71
C GLU A 111 7.54 16.60 -10.01
N ILE A 112 7.39 15.30 -9.92
CA ILE A 112 7.25 14.42 -11.08
C ILE A 112 5.80 14.30 -11.57
N CYS A 113 4.82 14.90 -10.87
CA CYS A 113 3.40 14.74 -11.12
C CYS A 113 2.78 16.00 -11.70
N LYS A 114 2.01 15.88 -12.80
CA LYS A 114 1.28 17.02 -13.38
C LYS A 114 0.12 17.50 -12.50
N LYS A 115 -0.49 16.60 -11.76
CA LYS A 115 -1.55 16.88 -10.79
C LYS A 115 -1.13 16.32 -9.45
N HIS A 116 -1.15 17.14 -8.43
CA HIS A 116 -0.78 16.78 -7.07
C HIS A 116 -1.53 17.65 -6.07
N LEU A 117 -1.60 17.19 -4.83
CA LEU A 117 -2.06 17.98 -3.69
C LEU A 117 -0.92 18.87 -3.19
N SER A 118 -1.26 19.92 -2.44
CA SER A 118 -0.26 20.73 -1.74
C SER A 118 0.49 19.88 -0.72
N PRO A 119 1.84 19.87 -0.74
CA PRO A 119 2.65 19.17 0.27
C PRO A 119 2.32 19.63 1.70
N VAL A 120 2.14 20.92 1.91
CA VAL A 120 1.80 21.48 3.23
C VAL A 120 0.43 21.01 3.70
N GLU A 121 -0.60 21.09 2.84
CA GLU A 121 -1.95 20.64 3.20
C GLU A 121 -2.00 19.12 3.42
N THR A 122 -1.19 18.36 2.67
CA THR A 122 -1.11 16.90 2.85
C THR A 122 -0.46 16.53 4.18
N LEU A 123 0.63 17.21 4.58
CA LEU A 123 1.27 17.04 5.89
C LEU A 123 0.32 17.44 7.03
N LYS A 124 -0.40 18.53 6.88
CA LYS A 124 -1.43 18.97 7.82
C LYS A 124 -2.56 17.94 7.98
N ALA A 125 -3.00 17.33 6.87
CA ALA A 125 -4.03 16.31 6.88
C ALA A 125 -3.65 15.04 7.67
N VAL A 126 -2.34 14.78 7.84
CA VAL A 126 -1.78 13.70 8.66
C VAL A 126 -1.29 14.19 10.05
N GLY A 127 -1.60 15.43 10.43
CA GLY A 127 -1.28 16.00 11.75
C GLY A 127 0.18 16.41 11.94
N LEU A 128 0.85 16.84 10.88
CA LEU A 128 2.26 17.26 10.88
C LEU A 128 2.48 18.72 10.47
N ASP A 129 1.47 19.57 10.68
CA ASP A 129 1.55 21.03 10.40
C ASP A 129 2.68 21.73 11.18
N HIS A 130 2.98 21.26 12.38
CA HIS A 130 4.03 21.78 13.26
C HIS A 130 5.42 21.16 13.00
N ARG A 131 5.56 20.25 12.03
CA ARG A 131 6.78 19.49 11.71
C ARG A 131 7.30 19.69 10.28
N LEU A 132 6.76 20.64 9.54
CA LEU A 132 7.07 20.85 8.11
C LEU A 132 8.58 20.95 7.81
N ASN A 133 9.32 21.63 8.65
CA ASN A 133 10.74 21.93 8.48
C ASN A 133 11.67 20.98 9.26
N ASN A 134 11.13 19.95 9.91
CA ASN A 134 11.93 18.98 10.63
C ASN A 134 12.54 17.95 9.67
N PHE A 135 13.79 17.58 9.90
CA PHE A 135 14.46 16.46 9.22
C PHE A 135 14.00 15.12 9.80
N PRO A 136 14.10 14.00 9.05
CA PRO A 136 13.70 12.68 9.55
C PRO A 136 14.33 12.31 10.89
N SER A 137 15.59 12.67 11.14
CA SER A 137 16.29 12.44 12.40
C SER A 137 15.68 13.17 13.61
N GLN A 138 14.82 14.17 13.38
CA GLN A 138 14.13 14.97 14.40
C GLN A 138 12.67 14.51 14.60
N LEU A 139 12.24 13.47 13.89
CA LEU A 139 10.89 12.93 13.91
C LEU A 139 10.86 11.56 14.58
N SER A 140 9.82 11.31 15.37
CA SER A 140 9.53 9.96 15.87
C SER A 140 9.22 8.99 14.72
N GLY A 141 9.30 7.68 14.95
CA GLY A 141 8.96 6.67 13.95
C GLY A 141 7.56 6.86 13.37
N GLY A 142 6.57 7.14 14.22
CA GLY A 142 5.20 7.43 13.78
C GLY A 142 5.07 8.73 12.97
N GLU A 143 5.83 9.77 13.32
CA GLU A 143 5.88 11.00 12.52
C GLU A 143 6.53 10.75 11.16
N GLN A 144 7.64 9.98 11.10
CA GLN A 144 8.27 9.59 9.84
C GLN A 144 7.31 8.77 8.96
N GLN A 145 6.54 7.85 9.55
CA GLN A 145 5.53 7.08 8.81
C GLN A 145 4.42 7.98 8.27
N ARG A 146 3.95 8.95 9.05
CA ARG A 146 2.98 9.94 8.54
C ARG A 146 3.54 10.81 7.42
N VAL A 147 4.82 11.18 7.45
CA VAL A 147 5.49 11.85 6.31
C VAL A 147 5.52 10.92 5.09
N ALA A 148 5.82 9.63 5.25
CA ALA A 148 5.82 8.67 4.15
C ALA A 148 4.42 8.50 3.54
N ILE A 149 3.37 8.48 4.36
CA ILE A 149 1.97 8.47 3.90
C ILE A 149 1.63 9.77 3.16
N ALA A 150 1.97 10.94 3.73
CA ALA A 150 1.75 12.23 3.09
C ALA A 150 2.43 12.28 1.72
N ARG A 151 3.69 11.83 1.61
CA ARG A 151 4.44 11.73 0.35
C ARG A 151 3.72 10.83 -0.68
N ALA A 152 3.18 9.69 -0.23
CA ALA A 152 2.45 8.78 -1.11
C ALA A 152 1.14 9.38 -1.61
N VAL A 153 0.40 10.08 -0.72
CA VAL A 153 -0.93 10.65 -1.00
C VAL A 153 -0.85 11.96 -1.77
N ALA A 154 0.21 12.76 -1.58
CA ALA A 154 0.38 14.05 -2.27
C ALA A 154 0.34 13.94 -3.80
N LYS A 155 0.69 12.78 -4.36
CA LYS A 155 0.54 12.50 -5.79
C LYS A 155 -0.92 12.34 -6.25
N SER A 156 -1.89 12.36 -5.32
CA SER A 156 -3.30 12.06 -5.59
C SER A 156 -3.52 10.69 -6.28
N PRO A 157 -2.96 9.60 -5.72
CA PRO A 157 -3.04 8.28 -6.32
C PRO A 157 -4.46 7.71 -6.23
N LYS A 158 -4.78 6.75 -7.11
CA LYS A 158 -6.05 6.00 -7.05
C LYS A 158 -5.99 4.82 -6.07
N ILE A 159 -4.78 4.26 -5.89
CA ILE A 159 -4.52 3.09 -5.05
C ILE A 159 -3.35 3.42 -4.12
N LEU A 160 -3.54 3.16 -2.83
CA LEU A 160 -2.49 3.24 -1.82
C LEU A 160 -2.10 1.82 -1.40
N LEU A 161 -0.84 1.48 -1.55
CA LEU A 161 -0.26 0.20 -1.19
C LEU A 161 0.61 0.39 0.06
N ALA A 162 0.27 -0.28 1.16
CA ALA A 162 0.99 -0.18 2.43
C ALA A 162 1.55 -1.54 2.84
N ASP A 163 2.87 -1.64 2.85
CA ASP A 163 3.60 -2.83 3.28
C ASP A 163 4.01 -2.69 4.74
N GLU A 164 3.37 -3.48 5.62
CA GLU A 164 3.59 -3.49 7.07
C GLU A 164 3.64 -2.08 7.68
N PRO A 165 2.63 -1.21 7.43
CA PRO A 165 2.74 0.23 7.75
C PRO A 165 2.86 0.54 9.25
N THR A 166 2.62 -0.44 10.10
CA THR A 166 2.70 -0.32 11.57
C THR A 166 3.73 -1.25 12.21
N GLY A 167 4.45 -2.04 11.40
CA GLY A 167 5.31 -3.11 11.90
C GLY A 167 6.54 -2.66 12.70
N ALA A 168 6.89 -1.37 12.67
CA ALA A 168 8.00 -0.79 13.42
C ALA A 168 7.53 0.20 14.51
N LEU A 169 6.24 0.19 14.86
CA LEU A 169 5.61 1.16 15.77
C LEU A 169 5.00 0.47 16.98
N ASP A 170 4.88 1.21 18.08
CA ASP A 170 4.07 0.80 19.22
C ASP A 170 2.58 0.83 18.89
N ASP A 171 1.76 0.20 19.74
CA ASP A 171 0.33 0.01 19.50
C ASP A 171 -0.43 1.33 19.33
N GLU A 172 -0.14 2.33 20.17
CA GLU A 172 -0.83 3.62 20.13
C GLU A 172 -0.50 4.39 18.84
N THR A 173 0.78 4.45 18.50
CA THR A 173 1.26 5.06 17.26
C THR A 173 0.75 4.28 16.03
N GLY A 174 0.73 2.96 16.08
CA GLY A 174 0.17 2.11 15.04
C GLY A 174 -1.31 2.39 14.78
N LYS A 175 -2.13 2.53 15.83
CA LYS A 175 -3.54 2.93 15.72
C LYS A 175 -3.69 4.30 15.06
N GLN A 176 -2.82 5.27 15.35
CA GLN A 176 -2.86 6.59 14.67
C GLN A 176 -2.61 6.46 13.16
N ILE A 177 -1.66 5.61 12.75
CA ILE A 177 -1.40 5.33 11.34
C ILE A 177 -2.62 4.69 10.67
N LEU A 178 -3.22 3.66 11.30
CA LEU A 178 -4.41 3.02 10.77
C LEU A 178 -5.60 3.98 10.61
N LYS A 179 -5.80 4.92 11.56
CA LYS A 179 -6.82 5.98 11.43
C LYS A 179 -6.61 6.86 10.20
N VAL A 180 -5.36 7.18 9.89
CA VAL A 180 -5.04 7.93 8.67
C VAL A 180 -5.42 7.11 7.44
N LEU A 181 -5.03 5.83 7.37
CA LEU A 181 -5.34 4.94 6.25
C LEU A 181 -6.85 4.70 6.10
N GLU A 182 -7.56 4.49 7.22
CA GLU A 182 -9.01 4.36 7.24
C GLU A 182 -9.70 5.63 6.70
N LYS A 183 -9.26 6.81 7.14
CA LYS A 183 -9.79 8.09 6.65
C LYS A 183 -9.63 8.22 5.14
N LEU A 184 -8.47 7.85 4.58
CA LEU A 184 -8.22 7.88 3.13
C LEU A 184 -9.20 6.96 2.37
N ALA A 185 -9.45 5.76 2.89
CA ALA A 185 -10.41 4.84 2.28
C ALA A 185 -11.86 5.34 2.43
N ARG A 186 -12.29 5.72 3.64
CA ARG A 186 -13.69 6.04 3.94
C ARG A 186 -14.12 7.40 3.40
N LYS A 187 -13.32 8.45 3.61
CA LYS A 187 -13.65 9.83 3.22
C LYS A 187 -13.22 10.15 1.79
N ASP A 188 -12.00 9.80 1.44
CA ASP A 188 -11.41 10.18 0.16
C ASP A 188 -11.68 9.14 -0.95
N LYS A 189 -12.37 8.01 -0.60
CA LYS A 189 -12.73 6.92 -1.51
C LYS A 189 -11.54 6.33 -2.28
N MET A 190 -10.37 6.41 -1.67
CA MET A 190 -9.15 5.80 -2.19
C MET A 190 -9.20 4.28 -1.94
N THR A 191 -8.76 3.48 -2.91
CA THR A 191 -8.56 2.05 -2.66
C THR A 191 -7.29 1.88 -1.86
N VAL A 192 -7.38 1.37 -0.62
CA VAL A 192 -6.26 1.20 0.30
C VAL A 192 -6.02 -0.30 0.52
N ILE A 193 -4.80 -0.75 0.28
CA ILE A 193 -4.41 -2.15 0.46
C ILE A 193 -3.27 -2.19 1.47
N ILE A 194 -3.52 -2.83 2.60
CA ILE A 194 -2.55 -3.04 3.67
C ILE A 194 -2.12 -4.50 3.64
N ILE A 195 -0.83 -4.77 3.53
CA ILE A 195 -0.30 -6.11 3.80
C ILE A 195 0.34 -6.13 5.17
N THR A 196 0.03 -7.18 5.94
CA THR A 196 0.55 -7.34 7.30
C THR A 196 0.49 -8.81 7.74
N HIS A 197 1.26 -9.14 8.76
CA HIS A 197 1.13 -10.40 9.48
C HIS A 197 0.31 -10.24 10.77
N ASN A 198 -0.01 -8.99 11.18
CA ASN A 198 -0.83 -8.73 12.36
C ASN A 198 -2.33 -8.89 12.05
N SER A 199 -2.92 -9.98 12.57
CA SER A 199 -4.34 -10.28 12.37
C SER A 199 -5.29 -9.34 13.12
N ALA A 200 -4.81 -8.59 14.13
CA ALA A 200 -5.62 -7.63 14.88
C ALA A 200 -6.13 -6.47 13.99
N ILE A 201 -5.46 -6.20 12.85
CA ILE A 201 -5.87 -5.16 11.91
C ILE A 201 -7.05 -5.62 11.03
N ALA A 202 -7.25 -6.92 10.82
CA ALA A 202 -8.25 -7.43 9.90
C ALA A 202 -9.68 -6.89 10.11
N PRO A 203 -10.17 -6.68 11.34
CA PRO A 203 -11.55 -6.23 11.56
C PRO A 203 -11.91 -4.86 10.96
N ILE A 204 -10.93 -3.98 10.68
CA ILE A 204 -11.21 -2.66 10.07
C ILE A 204 -11.44 -2.71 8.56
N ALA A 205 -11.06 -3.83 7.91
CA ALA A 205 -11.12 -3.98 6.46
C ALA A 205 -12.52 -4.32 5.95
N ASP A 206 -12.84 -3.86 4.74
CA ASP A 206 -14.02 -4.30 3.99
C ASP A 206 -13.82 -5.70 3.43
N LYS A 207 -12.58 -6.01 3.07
CA LYS A 207 -12.20 -7.29 2.50
C LYS A 207 -10.88 -7.77 3.08
N ILE A 208 -10.83 -9.03 3.46
CA ILE A 208 -9.66 -9.68 4.04
C ILE A 208 -9.24 -10.80 3.09
N ILE A 209 -7.99 -10.77 2.63
CA ILE A 209 -7.42 -11.77 1.75
C ILE A 209 -6.31 -12.51 2.52
N ARG A 210 -6.46 -13.82 2.73
CA ARG A 210 -5.46 -14.62 3.44
C ARG A 210 -4.54 -15.31 2.45
N PHE A 211 -3.25 -14.98 2.57
CA PHE A 211 -2.18 -15.57 1.76
C PHE A 211 -1.47 -16.69 2.49
N LYS A 212 -1.23 -17.79 1.78
CA LYS A 212 -0.40 -18.90 2.24
C LYS A 212 0.25 -19.59 1.04
N ASN A 213 1.54 -19.88 1.13
CA ASN A 213 2.31 -20.56 0.08
C ASN A 213 2.12 -19.99 -1.32
N GLY A 214 2.14 -18.67 -1.45
CA GLY A 214 1.97 -17.97 -2.72
C GLY A 214 0.55 -17.95 -3.29
N LYS A 215 -0.47 -18.32 -2.50
CA LYS A 215 -1.88 -18.34 -2.92
C LYS A 215 -2.76 -17.48 -2.02
N ALA A 216 -3.78 -16.86 -2.60
CA ALA A 216 -4.91 -16.29 -1.88
C ALA A 216 -5.88 -17.43 -1.52
N GLU A 217 -5.69 -18.05 -0.33
CA GLU A 217 -6.48 -19.22 0.07
C GLU A 217 -7.92 -18.89 0.48
N ASN A 218 -8.11 -17.71 1.06
CA ASN A 218 -9.41 -17.30 1.55
C ASN A 218 -9.62 -15.79 1.31
N VAL A 219 -10.80 -15.44 0.80
CA VAL A 219 -11.25 -14.05 0.62
C VAL A 219 -12.54 -13.88 1.43
N THR A 220 -12.49 -13.05 2.46
CA THR A 220 -13.64 -12.78 3.34
C THR A 220 -14.11 -11.34 3.11
N ILE A 221 -15.39 -11.16 2.81
CA ILE A 221 -16.04 -9.85 2.76
C ILE A 221 -16.55 -9.53 4.16
N ASN A 222 -16.11 -8.41 4.71
CA ASN A 222 -16.57 -7.92 6.00
C ASN A 222 -17.68 -6.86 5.79
N LYS A 223 -18.91 -7.23 6.08
CA LYS A 223 -20.07 -6.34 5.91
C LYS A 223 -20.17 -5.25 6.98
N HIS A 224 -19.47 -5.43 8.10
CA HIS A 224 -19.51 -4.54 9.26
C HIS A 224 -18.09 -4.25 9.77
N PRO A 225 -17.28 -3.48 8.99
CA PRO A 225 -15.95 -3.12 9.43
C PRO A 225 -15.97 -2.36 10.74
N GLN A 226 -15.12 -2.75 11.68
CA GLN A 226 -14.93 -2.04 12.94
C GLN A 226 -14.16 -0.73 12.70
N LYS A 227 -14.30 0.22 13.62
CA LYS A 227 -13.43 1.39 13.63
C LYS A 227 -12.07 1.02 14.22
N VAL A 228 -11.04 1.77 13.83
CA VAL A 228 -9.69 1.56 14.37
C VAL A 228 -9.64 1.71 15.90
N GLU A 229 -10.53 2.52 16.50
CA GLU A 229 -10.61 2.69 17.95
C GLU A 229 -11.05 1.42 18.68
N ASP A 230 -11.88 0.60 18.03
CA ASP A 230 -12.55 -0.55 18.64
C ASP A 230 -11.74 -1.85 18.52
N ILE A 231 -10.62 -1.85 17.76
CA ILE A 231 -9.78 -3.05 17.64
C ILE A 231 -8.87 -3.21 18.86
N ASN A 232 -8.76 -4.45 19.33
CA ASN A 232 -7.72 -4.86 20.27
C ASN A 232 -6.44 -5.17 19.50
N TRP A 233 -5.42 -4.36 19.75
CA TRP A 233 -4.11 -4.45 19.06
C TRP A 233 -3.26 -5.56 19.66
#